data_62535acf8c70987db3b85185d1b95bac
#
_entry.id   62535acf8c70987db3b85185d1b95bac
#
_cell.length_a   1.000
_cell.length_b   1.000
_cell.length_c   1.000
_cell.angle_alpha   90.00
_cell.angle_beta   90.00
_cell.angle_gamma   90.00
#
_symmetry.space_group_name_H-M   'P 1'
#
loop_
_entity.id
_entity.type
_entity.pdbx_description
1 polymer ?
#
loop_
_entity_poly.entity_id
_entity_poly.type
_entity_poly.pdbx_seq_one_letter_code
_entity_poly.pdbx_strand_id
1 'polypeptide(L)'
;MVGLRHIFAHALCCFVVVTSCRDFAYAQQYKSEIGYTQLQTELAAEGKAIPNGVGIVVGLVEANTSGSTSLHAYRVNTLGSQFVGKNVIDRSNIAPNQNSSHATTVAGYLAGNQQSLSAGVTTIQLYYASDFVNGKQGLGTAANPMVVTADVLNHSYIGNFTNPTNLPAAIESNARLDFTVQRDQFTNVVALNNGTGALPHIYGQSYNSIVVGLSNGNHSRGQTTIGGVGRTKPDIVAPGILGATSYATPVVSTTATLLHSAASSFGFNDARAPEAMKAIIMAGADKTAVPSWSNTSTRPLDSVSGAGQVDVYNSYRILEAGQFDGSTSFTVSDSALKGWDFGEINASQDLFWNFDTQAGIDTASILVTWNADYADANGNFSLSDFRLANMRLSLHSYNGNTLGNELFFSDSLVDNVEHLYLRNLDAGRYTLRLSSNLDSKFGIAWGITAVPEPSTFVLLGSIVGLTFLRRRFCCKVQAVQSLQLPGSHSLDVDSAA
;
A
#
# COMPACT_ATOMS: atom_id res chain seq x y z
N MET A 1 52.94 -15.90 -17.77
CA MET A 1 51.66 -15.29 -18.19
C MET A 1 50.38 -16.12 -17.88
N VAL A 2 50.47 -17.20 -17.12
CA VAL A 2 49.32 -18.07 -16.81
C VAL A 2 48.69 -17.70 -15.45
N GLY A 3 49.44 -17.06 -14.54
CA GLY A 3 48.96 -16.73 -13.19
C GLY A 3 48.00 -15.54 -13.09
N LEU A 4 48.02 -14.59 -14.03
CA LEU A 4 47.16 -13.38 -13.96
C LEU A 4 45.71 -13.60 -14.41
N ARG A 5 45.46 -14.61 -15.25
CA ARG A 5 44.08 -14.92 -15.73
C ARG A 5 43.20 -15.59 -14.66
N HIS A 6 43.80 -16.33 -13.71
CA HIS A 6 43.03 -16.99 -12.67
C HIS A 6 42.62 -16.03 -11.54
N ILE A 7 43.41 -14.99 -11.26
CA ILE A 7 43.07 -13.99 -10.22
C ILE A 7 41.90 -13.11 -10.70
N PHE A 8 41.85 -12.73 -11.98
CA PHE A 8 40.73 -11.96 -12.52
C PHE A 8 39.40 -12.75 -12.58
N ALA A 9 39.48 -14.04 -12.89
CA ALA A 9 38.26 -14.88 -12.92
C ALA A 9 37.67 -15.09 -11.50
N HIS A 10 38.49 -15.26 -10.48
CA HIS A 10 38.03 -15.40 -9.11
C HIS A 10 37.52 -14.07 -8.53
N ALA A 11 38.14 -12.93 -8.82
CA ALA A 11 37.68 -11.62 -8.43
C ALA A 11 36.31 -11.26 -9.07
N LEU A 12 36.12 -11.61 -10.35
CA LEU A 12 34.88 -11.37 -11.06
C LEU A 12 33.73 -12.27 -10.53
N CYS A 13 34.00 -13.56 -10.26
CA CYS A 13 33.02 -14.45 -9.63
C CYS A 13 32.64 -14.00 -8.21
N CYS A 14 33.62 -13.59 -7.40
CA CYS A 14 33.31 -13.07 -6.06
C CYS A 14 32.50 -11.77 -6.11
N PHE A 15 32.75 -10.88 -7.06
CA PHE A 15 32.00 -9.61 -7.19
C PHE A 15 30.56 -9.86 -7.66
N VAL A 16 30.34 -10.77 -8.61
CA VAL A 16 28.98 -11.14 -9.05
C VAL A 16 28.19 -11.86 -7.96
N VAL A 17 28.84 -12.72 -7.17
CA VAL A 17 28.19 -13.40 -6.04
C VAL A 17 27.83 -12.43 -4.91
N VAL A 18 28.69 -11.46 -4.61
CA VAL A 18 28.43 -10.46 -3.54
C VAL A 18 27.31 -9.50 -3.92
N THR A 19 27.22 -9.06 -5.19
CA THR A 19 26.11 -8.21 -5.64
C THR A 19 24.79 -8.97 -5.66
N SER A 20 24.78 -10.21 -6.17
CA SER A 20 23.55 -11.02 -6.17
C SER A 20 23.07 -11.39 -4.76
N CYS A 21 23.96 -11.60 -3.80
CA CYS A 21 23.60 -11.83 -2.40
C CYS A 21 23.01 -10.57 -1.73
N ARG A 22 23.51 -9.38 -2.04
CA ARG A 22 22.95 -8.13 -1.53
C ARG A 22 21.55 -7.87 -2.06
N ASP A 23 21.35 -7.95 -3.38
CA ASP A 23 20.05 -7.73 -4.00
C ASP A 23 18.99 -8.72 -3.48
N PHE A 24 19.39 -9.97 -3.25
CA PHE A 24 18.52 -10.99 -2.64
C PHE A 24 18.18 -10.65 -1.18
N ALA A 25 19.14 -10.19 -0.39
CA ALA A 25 18.91 -9.79 1.00
C ALA A 25 17.96 -8.59 1.11
N TYR A 26 18.11 -7.57 0.27
CA TYR A 26 17.21 -6.43 0.20
C TYR A 26 15.79 -6.83 -0.24
N ALA A 27 15.69 -7.75 -1.22
CA ALA A 27 14.39 -8.25 -1.66
C ALA A 27 13.65 -9.01 -0.54
N GLN A 28 14.34 -9.77 0.30
CA GLN A 28 13.73 -10.45 1.44
C GLN A 28 13.33 -9.46 2.55
N GLN A 29 14.14 -8.44 2.80
CA GLN A 29 13.89 -7.48 3.86
C GLN A 29 12.62 -6.66 3.59
N TYR A 30 12.46 -6.03 2.41
CA TYR A 30 11.24 -5.26 2.16
C TYR A 30 9.98 -6.14 2.17
N LYS A 31 10.06 -7.40 1.70
CA LYS A 31 8.94 -8.35 1.74
C LYS A 31 8.51 -8.66 3.17
N SER A 32 9.45 -8.75 4.10
CA SER A 32 9.16 -8.88 5.52
C SER A 32 8.52 -7.62 6.10
N GLU A 33 9.05 -6.44 5.77
CA GLU A 33 8.58 -5.15 6.27
C GLU A 33 7.14 -4.79 5.82
N ILE A 34 6.69 -5.33 4.68
CA ILE A 34 5.31 -5.15 4.20
C ILE A 34 4.38 -6.31 4.54
N GLY A 35 4.76 -7.21 5.45
CA GLY A 35 3.93 -8.35 5.88
C GLY A 35 3.81 -9.50 4.87
N TYR A 36 4.54 -9.49 3.73
CA TYR A 36 4.41 -10.55 2.72
C TYR A 36 4.91 -11.90 3.21
N THR A 37 6.02 -11.93 3.94
CA THR A 37 6.55 -13.18 4.53
C THR A 37 5.58 -13.78 5.54
N GLN A 38 4.89 -12.94 6.32
CA GLN A 38 3.83 -13.36 7.23
C GLN A 38 2.67 -13.95 6.47
N LEU A 39 2.18 -13.26 5.43
CA LEU A 39 1.09 -13.74 4.57
C LEU A 39 1.40 -15.12 3.98
N GLN A 40 2.61 -15.30 3.45
CA GLN A 40 3.04 -16.59 2.88
C GLN A 40 3.01 -17.71 3.94
N THR A 41 3.50 -17.44 5.13
CA THR A 41 3.58 -18.41 6.23
C THR A 41 2.18 -18.83 6.69
N GLU A 42 1.29 -17.87 6.88
CA GLU A 42 -0.06 -18.15 7.35
C GLU A 42 -0.92 -18.86 6.29
N LEU A 43 -0.90 -18.40 5.02
CA LEU A 43 -1.62 -19.07 3.96
C LEU A 43 -1.13 -20.51 3.75
N ALA A 44 0.17 -20.75 3.84
CA ALA A 44 0.71 -22.10 3.79
C ALA A 44 0.22 -22.97 4.96
N ALA A 45 0.16 -22.42 6.17
CA ALA A 45 -0.40 -23.12 7.34
C ALA A 45 -1.90 -23.39 7.21
N GLU A 46 -2.64 -22.49 6.55
CA GLU A 46 -4.06 -22.64 6.23
C GLU A 46 -4.31 -23.57 5.03
N GLY A 47 -3.27 -24.04 4.34
CA GLY A 47 -3.40 -24.85 3.12
C GLY A 47 -3.94 -24.09 1.92
N LYS A 48 -3.85 -22.76 1.93
CA LYS A 48 -4.32 -21.87 0.87
C LYS A 48 -3.20 -21.53 -0.12
N ALA A 49 -3.58 -21.34 -1.38
CA ALA A 49 -2.66 -20.88 -2.41
C ALA A 49 -2.25 -19.42 -2.15
N ILE A 50 -0.95 -19.12 -2.33
CA ILE A 50 -0.43 -17.77 -2.23
C ILE A 50 -0.70 -17.05 -3.56
N PRO A 51 -1.46 -15.94 -3.59
CA PRO A 51 -1.68 -15.20 -4.82
C PRO A 51 -0.36 -14.60 -5.31
N ASN A 52 -0.18 -14.61 -6.63
CA ASN A 52 1.11 -14.25 -7.24
C ASN A 52 0.98 -13.45 -8.54
N GLY A 53 -0.20 -12.89 -8.84
CA GLY A 53 -0.43 -12.06 -10.02
C GLY A 53 -0.78 -12.84 -11.30
N VAL A 54 -1.02 -14.13 -11.22
CA VAL A 54 -1.50 -14.91 -12.39
C VAL A 54 -2.81 -14.30 -12.93
N GLY A 55 -2.87 -14.16 -14.27
CA GLY A 55 -4.04 -13.60 -14.96
C GLY A 55 -4.09 -12.07 -15.00
N ILE A 56 -3.15 -11.38 -14.35
CA ILE A 56 -3.11 -9.91 -14.29
C ILE A 56 -2.11 -9.38 -15.33
N VAL A 57 -2.50 -8.32 -16.02
CA VAL A 57 -1.66 -7.56 -16.94
C VAL A 57 -1.19 -6.29 -16.24
N VAL A 58 0.14 -6.08 -16.20
CA VAL A 58 0.69 -4.86 -15.63
C VAL A 58 1.24 -3.92 -16.70
N GLY A 59 1.11 -2.63 -16.48
CA GLY A 59 1.70 -1.59 -17.30
C GLY A 59 2.87 -0.93 -16.57
N LEU A 60 3.91 -0.59 -17.31
CA LEU A 60 5.10 0.10 -16.84
C LEU A 60 5.35 1.33 -17.72
N VAL A 61 5.27 2.50 -17.15
CA VAL A 61 5.60 3.76 -17.84
C VAL A 61 6.95 4.25 -17.35
N GLU A 62 7.91 4.40 -18.27
CA GLU A 62 9.29 4.72 -17.95
C GLU A 62 9.81 5.95 -18.71
N ALA A 63 10.59 6.77 -18.03
CA ALA A 63 11.26 7.90 -18.63
C ALA A 63 12.54 7.48 -19.37
N ASN A 64 12.96 8.31 -20.33
CA ASN A 64 14.28 8.17 -20.94
C ASN A 64 15.37 8.45 -19.92
N THR A 65 16.22 7.49 -19.67
CA THR A 65 17.36 7.61 -18.75
C THR A 65 18.66 8.04 -19.42
N SER A 66 18.67 8.20 -20.76
CA SER A 66 19.82 8.77 -21.46
C SER A 66 19.74 10.31 -21.42
N GLY A 67 20.88 10.98 -21.32
CA GLY A 67 20.97 12.44 -21.45
C GLY A 67 20.76 12.95 -22.88
N SER A 68 20.55 12.07 -23.87
CA SER A 68 20.39 12.41 -25.28
C SER A 68 18.95 12.26 -25.74
N THR A 69 18.44 13.24 -26.48
CA THR A 69 17.10 13.20 -27.08
C THR A 69 16.96 12.23 -28.24
N SER A 70 18.08 11.79 -28.83
CA SER A 70 18.11 10.80 -29.90
C SER A 70 18.16 9.34 -29.40
N LEU A 71 18.37 9.15 -28.09
CA LEU A 71 18.42 7.85 -27.45
C LEU A 71 17.19 7.65 -26.59
N HIS A 72 16.43 6.61 -26.88
CA HIS A 72 15.21 6.27 -26.14
C HIS A 72 15.50 5.09 -25.21
N ALA A 73 16.23 5.37 -24.10
CA ALA A 73 16.68 4.39 -23.11
C ALA A 73 15.58 4.18 -22.04
N TYR A 74 14.55 3.41 -22.38
CA TYR A 74 13.48 3.00 -21.45
C TYR A 74 13.16 1.50 -21.54
N ARG A 75 13.90 0.72 -22.37
CA ARG A 75 13.67 -0.71 -22.55
C ARG A 75 14.09 -1.50 -21.32
N VAL A 76 13.24 -2.46 -20.94
CA VAL A 76 13.57 -3.49 -19.94
C VAL A 76 14.55 -4.49 -20.56
N ASN A 77 15.66 -4.78 -19.90
CA ASN A 77 16.55 -5.86 -20.29
C ASN A 77 15.96 -7.19 -19.78
N THR A 78 15.41 -7.97 -20.70
CA THR A 78 14.73 -9.24 -20.42
C THR A 78 15.65 -10.47 -20.38
N LEU A 79 16.95 -10.31 -20.56
CA LEU A 79 17.92 -11.43 -20.61
C LEU A 79 18.20 -12.06 -19.24
N GLY A 80 17.82 -11.41 -18.12
CA GLY A 80 18.07 -11.90 -16.78
C GLY A 80 17.02 -12.91 -16.30
N SER A 81 17.35 -13.69 -15.27
CA SER A 81 16.47 -14.69 -14.64
C SER A 81 15.15 -14.12 -14.11
N GLN A 82 15.10 -12.80 -13.80
CA GLN A 82 13.90 -12.08 -13.38
C GLN A 82 12.78 -12.10 -14.42
N PHE A 83 13.13 -12.23 -15.72
CA PHE A 83 12.17 -12.08 -16.82
C PHE A 83 11.95 -13.35 -17.63
N VAL A 84 12.46 -14.49 -17.17
CA VAL A 84 12.18 -15.79 -17.81
C VAL A 84 10.67 -16.04 -17.79
N GLY A 85 10.08 -16.29 -18.97
CA GLY A 85 8.63 -16.49 -19.13
C GLY A 85 7.80 -15.21 -19.12
N LYS A 86 8.43 -14.01 -19.11
CA LYS A 86 7.74 -12.72 -19.20
C LYS A 86 7.71 -12.22 -20.64
N ASN A 87 6.58 -11.67 -21.04
CA ASN A 87 6.38 -10.99 -22.31
C ASN A 87 6.28 -9.48 -22.07
N VAL A 88 7.32 -8.74 -22.48
CA VAL A 88 7.35 -7.26 -22.41
C VAL A 88 6.94 -6.72 -23.76
N ILE A 89 5.77 -6.08 -23.81
CA ILE A 89 5.16 -5.55 -25.04
C ILE A 89 5.29 -4.04 -25.02
N ASP A 90 6.10 -3.48 -25.92
CA ASP A 90 6.17 -2.03 -26.10
C ASP A 90 4.88 -1.50 -26.75
N ARG A 91 4.27 -0.54 -26.10
CA ARG A 91 3.03 0.14 -26.52
C ARG A 91 3.26 1.57 -27.00
N SER A 92 4.51 2.02 -26.99
CA SER A 92 4.87 3.38 -27.40
C SER A 92 4.86 3.54 -28.92
N ASN A 93 4.63 4.77 -29.37
CA ASN A 93 4.81 5.14 -30.78
C ASN A 93 6.28 5.31 -31.16
N ILE A 94 7.14 5.50 -30.17
CA ILE A 94 8.60 5.68 -30.31
C ILE A 94 9.27 4.46 -29.70
N ALA A 95 9.82 3.60 -30.57
CA ALA A 95 10.47 2.37 -30.11
C ALA A 95 11.76 2.64 -29.30
N PRO A 96 12.02 1.88 -28.23
CA PRO A 96 13.26 2.01 -27.46
C PRO A 96 14.45 1.51 -28.30
N ASN A 97 15.53 2.27 -28.32
CA ASN A 97 16.78 1.87 -28.99
C ASN A 97 17.89 1.46 -27.99
N GLN A 98 17.65 1.66 -26.68
CA GLN A 98 18.59 1.27 -25.62
C GLN A 98 17.86 0.69 -24.42
N ASN A 99 18.53 -0.24 -23.70
CA ASN A 99 18.11 -0.73 -22.41
C ASN A 99 18.31 0.34 -21.33
N SER A 100 17.40 0.38 -20.38
CA SER A 100 17.48 1.18 -19.16
C SER A 100 17.70 0.25 -17.97
N SER A 101 18.74 0.51 -17.18
CA SER A 101 18.92 -0.19 -15.90
C SER A 101 17.81 0.16 -14.92
N HIS A 102 17.34 1.42 -14.92
CA HIS A 102 16.21 1.88 -14.12
C HIS A 102 14.92 1.10 -14.47
N ALA A 103 14.51 1.11 -15.75
CA ALA A 103 13.34 0.36 -16.21
C ALA A 103 13.42 -1.14 -15.87
N THR A 104 14.63 -1.72 -16.00
CA THR A 104 14.87 -3.14 -15.67
C THR A 104 14.69 -3.42 -14.19
N THR A 105 15.22 -2.56 -13.31
CA THR A 105 15.07 -2.69 -11.86
C THR A 105 13.60 -2.49 -11.43
N VAL A 106 12.93 -1.45 -11.94
CA VAL A 106 11.52 -1.18 -11.66
C VAL A 106 10.63 -2.36 -12.10
N ALA A 107 10.85 -2.87 -13.33
CA ALA A 107 10.15 -4.06 -13.82
C ALA A 107 10.41 -5.30 -12.95
N GLY A 108 11.61 -5.42 -12.38
CA GLY A 108 11.99 -6.49 -11.44
C GLY A 108 11.14 -6.45 -10.17
N TYR A 109 10.95 -5.28 -9.57
CA TYR A 109 10.05 -5.11 -8.41
C TYR A 109 8.57 -5.27 -8.78
N LEU A 110 8.16 -4.83 -9.96
CA LEU A 110 6.77 -4.90 -10.41
C LEU A 110 6.31 -6.33 -10.70
N ALA A 111 7.09 -7.09 -11.48
CA ALA A 111 6.68 -8.39 -12.00
C ALA A 111 7.83 -9.42 -12.13
N GLY A 112 9.01 -9.16 -11.57
CA GLY A 112 10.17 -10.07 -11.67
C GLY A 112 9.96 -11.35 -10.87
N ASN A 113 10.56 -12.44 -11.34
CA ASN A 113 10.38 -13.77 -10.75
C ASN A 113 10.89 -13.90 -9.30
N GLN A 114 11.84 -13.07 -8.88
CA GLN A 114 12.47 -13.16 -7.54
C GLN A 114 12.19 -11.91 -6.69
N GLN A 115 12.21 -10.73 -7.29
CA GLN A 115 12.04 -9.46 -6.57
C GLN A 115 10.58 -9.13 -6.30
N SER A 116 9.66 -9.38 -7.24
CA SER A 116 8.25 -9.04 -7.11
C SER A 116 7.50 -9.94 -6.11
N LEU A 117 6.34 -9.46 -5.64
CA LEU A 117 5.31 -10.29 -5.00
C LEU A 117 4.48 -11.05 -6.04
N SER A 118 4.46 -10.54 -7.27
CA SER A 118 3.59 -10.99 -8.36
C SER A 118 4.38 -11.70 -9.45
N ALA A 119 5.17 -12.70 -9.05
CA ALA A 119 5.99 -13.49 -9.97
C ALA A 119 5.18 -14.25 -11.04
N GLY A 120 3.89 -14.47 -10.85
CA GLY A 120 2.99 -15.12 -11.81
C GLY A 120 2.51 -14.22 -12.96
N VAL A 121 2.76 -12.90 -12.90
CA VAL A 121 2.51 -12.00 -14.04
C VAL A 121 3.33 -12.44 -15.24
N THR A 122 2.68 -12.59 -16.38
CA THR A 122 3.36 -12.98 -17.64
C THR A 122 3.44 -11.85 -18.66
N THR A 123 2.60 -10.83 -18.56
CA THR A 123 2.52 -9.75 -19.54
C THR A 123 2.80 -8.39 -18.88
N ILE A 124 3.80 -7.68 -19.40
CA ILE A 124 4.17 -6.32 -19.02
C ILE A 124 3.99 -5.41 -20.24
N GLN A 125 3.07 -4.45 -20.19
CA GLN A 125 2.93 -3.42 -21.22
C GLN A 125 3.89 -2.27 -20.90
N LEU A 126 4.83 -1.99 -21.77
CA LEU A 126 5.84 -0.95 -21.59
C LEU A 126 5.44 0.32 -22.36
N TYR A 127 5.59 1.47 -21.73
CA TYR A 127 5.31 2.76 -22.31
C TYR A 127 6.48 3.73 -22.07
N TYR A 128 6.82 4.50 -23.07
CA TYR A 128 7.71 5.66 -22.93
C TYR A 128 6.95 6.84 -22.30
N ALA A 129 7.42 7.40 -21.20
CA ALA A 129 6.69 8.41 -20.45
C ALA A 129 6.28 9.66 -21.27
N SER A 130 7.18 10.17 -22.10
CA SER A 130 6.85 11.32 -22.96
C SER A 130 5.77 10.99 -23.99
N ASP A 131 5.82 9.80 -24.61
CA ASP A 131 4.80 9.34 -25.53
C ASP A 131 3.47 9.04 -24.80
N PHE A 132 3.55 8.51 -23.57
CA PHE A 132 2.37 8.27 -22.76
C PHE A 132 1.64 9.58 -22.45
N VAL A 133 2.33 10.60 -21.95
CA VAL A 133 1.72 11.89 -21.59
C VAL A 133 1.19 12.63 -22.82
N ASN A 134 2.01 12.79 -23.87
CA ASN A 134 1.66 13.62 -25.02
C ASN A 134 0.89 12.85 -26.09
N GLY A 135 1.28 11.60 -26.36
CA GLY A 135 0.69 10.78 -27.42
C GLY A 135 -0.53 9.99 -26.94
N LYS A 136 -0.37 9.18 -25.88
CA LYS A 136 -1.42 8.27 -25.43
C LYS A 136 -2.48 8.97 -24.61
N GLN A 137 -2.10 9.87 -23.72
CA GLN A 137 -3.04 10.71 -22.99
C GLN A 137 -3.55 11.91 -23.82
N GLY A 138 -2.84 12.28 -24.90
CA GLY A 138 -3.24 13.33 -25.81
C GLY A 138 -3.21 14.73 -25.19
N LEU A 139 -2.22 15.01 -24.32
CA LEU A 139 -2.07 16.32 -23.68
C LEU A 139 -2.06 17.47 -24.70
N GLY A 140 -2.88 18.50 -24.44
CA GLY A 140 -3.01 19.68 -25.33
C GLY A 140 -3.83 19.42 -26.60
N THR A 141 -4.56 18.31 -26.69
CA THR A 141 -5.42 17.98 -27.83
C THR A 141 -6.90 17.84 -27.42
N ALA A 142 -7.79 17.89 -28.37
CA ALA A 142 -9.22 17.59 -28.16
C ALA A 142 -9.53 16.07 -28.17
N ALA A 143 -8.54 15.22 -28.46
CA ALA A 143 -8.77 13.78 -28.53
C ALA A 143 -8.94 13.16 -27.14
N ASN A 144 -9.77 12.14 -27.02
CA ASN A 144 -9.85 11.33 -25.81
C ASN A 144 -8.50 10.60 -25.55
N PRO A 145 -8.12 10.44 -24.29
CA PRO A 145 -7.02 9.55 -23.93
C PRO A 145 -7.22 8.13 -24.47
N MET A 146 -6.12 7.47 -24.84
CA MET A 146 -6.11 6.06 -25.23
C MET A 146 -6.67 5.18 -24.11
N VAL A 147 -7.35 4.10 -24.48
CA VAL A 147 -7.82 3.09 -23.52
C VAL A 147 -6.63 2.33 -22.94
N VAL A 148 -6.53 2.28 -21.62
CA VAL A 148 -5.55 1.46 -20.88
C VAL A 148 -6.15 0.08 -20.65
N THR A 149 -5.39 -0.96 -21.03
CA THR A 149 -5.82 -2.37 -20.92
C THR A 149 -5.04 -3.16 -19.86
N ALA A 150 -4.15 -2.48 -19.13
CA ALA A 150 -3.50 -3.05 -17.96
C ALA A 150 -4.42 -2.98 -16.74
N ASP A 151 -4.38 -3.99 -15.87
CA ASP A 151 -5.10 -4.00 -14.60
C ASP A 151 -4.44 -3.08 -13.55
N VAL A 152 -3.10 -2.97 -13.62
CA VAL A 152 -2.29 -2.12 -12.75
C VAL A 152 -1.27 -1.36 -13.60
N LEU A 153 -1.19 -0.05 -13.45
CA LEU A 153 -0.24 0.80 -14.18
C LEU A 153 0.73 1.48 -13.21
N ASN A 154 2.03 1.32 -13.45
CA ASN A 154 3.11 1.86 -12.63
C ASN A 154 3.83 3.02 -13.32
N HIS A 155 3.96 4.14 -12.61
CA HIS A 155 4.72 5.32 -13.04
C HIS A 155 5.87 5.60 -12.09
N SER A 156 7.08 5.12 -12.44
CA SER A 156 8.29 5.30 -11.61
C SER A 156 9.18 6.44 -12.13
N TYR A 157 8.56 7.55 -12.50
CA TYR A 157 9.24 8.77 -12.96
C TYR A 157 8.50 9.99 -12.42
N ILE A 158 9.15 11.15 -12.54
CA ILE A 158 8.53 12.44 -12.25
C ILE A 158 8.62 13.35 -13.47
N GLY A 159 7.70 14.32 -13.53
CA GLY A 159 7.76 15.39 -14.50
C GLY A 159 7.30 16.71 -13.91
N ASN A 160 7.99 17.79 -14.28
CA ASN A 160 7.65 19.13 -13.87
C ASN A 160 7.61 20.06 -15.07
N PHE A 161 6.64 20.97 -15.04
CA PHE A 161 6.64 22.12 -15.93
C PHE A 161 7.42 23.24 -15.25
N THR A 162 8.51 23.67 -15.84
CA THR A 162 9.41 24.68 -15.26
C THR A 162 8.94 26.11 -15.48
N ASN A 163 8.03 26.32 -16.46
CA ASN A 163 7.47 27.62 -16.77
C ASN A 163 6.07 27.77 -16.14
N PRO A 164 5.78 28.83 -15.35
CA PRO A 164 4.46 29.09 -14.79
C PRO A 164 3.32 29.14 -15.84
N THR A 165 3.63 29.50 -17.11
CA THR A 165 2.65 29.49 -18.21
C THR A 165 2.18 28.09 -18.58
N ASN A 166 2.86 27.02 -18.13
CA ASN A 166 2.52 25.63 -18.38
C ASN A 166 1.66 25.00 -17.28
N LEU A 167 1.22 25.75 -16.26
CA LEU A 167 0.31 25.25 -15.23
C LEU A 167 -0.99 24.66 -15.80
N PRO A 168 -1.65 25.24 -16.83
CA PRO A 168 -2.81 24.63 -17.46
C PRO A 168 -2.52 23.22 -18.00
N ALA A 169 -1.36 23.00 -18.62
CA ALA A 169 -0.96 21.69 -19.10
C ALA A 169 -0.68 20.70 -17.94
N ALA A 170 -0.18 21.18 -16.80
CA ALA A 170 -0.02 20.37 -15.59
C ALA A 170 -1.39 19.91 -15.04
N ILE A 171 -2.37 20.80 -14.97
CA ILE A 171 -3.73 20.47 -14.55
C ILE A 171 -4.34 19.46 -15.51
N GLU A 172 -4.27 19.72 -16.82
CA GLU A 172 -4.80 18.85 -17.86
C GLU A 172 -4.17 17.46 -17.82
N SER A 173 -2.84 17.34 -17.60
CA SER A 173 -2.19 16.03 -17.57
C SER A 173 -2.71 15.15 -16.43
N ASN A 174 -2.91 15.69 -15.22
CA ASN A 174 -3.50 14.98 -14.11
C ASN A 174 -4.97 14.61 -14.39
N ALA A 175 -5.76 15.55 -14.90
CA ALA A 175 -7.16 15.34 -15.22
C ALA A 175 -7.37 14.24 -16.28
N ARG A 176 -6.52 14.18 -17.32
CA ARG A 176 -6.55 13.12 -18.33
C ARG A 176 -6.23 11.74 -17.75
N LEU A 177 -5.26 11.66 -16.84
CA LEU A 177 -4.97 10.41 -16.14
C LEU A 177 -6.14 10.01 -15.23
N ASP A 178 -6.69 10.95 -14.45
CA ASP A 178 -7.84 10.71 -13.57
C ASP A 178 -9.06 10.23 -14.37
N PHE A 179 -9.36 10.87 -15.52
CA PHE A 179 -10.39 10.41 -16.45
C PHE A 179 -10.13 8.98 -16.95
N THR A 180 -8.89 8.68 -17.33
CA THR A 180 -8.52 7.35 -17.84
C THR A 180 -8.68 6.27 -16.77
N VAL A 181 -8.28 6.54 -15.52
CA VAL A 181 -8.49 5.63 -14.38
C VAL A 181 -9.99 5.37 -14.16
N GLN A 182 -10.79 6.43 -14.15
CA GLN A 182 -12.23 6.33 -13.93
C GLN A 182 -12.94 5.59 -15.09
N ARG A 183 -12.57 5.83 -16.34
CA ARG A 183 -13.17 5.20 -17.51
C ARG A 183 -12.76 3.74 -17.67
N ASP A 184 -11.46 3.44 -17.53
CA ASP A 184 -10.88 2.14 -17.88
C ASP A 184 -10.75 1.19 -16.67
N GLN A 185 -11.04 1.69 -15.45
CA GLN A 185 -11.14 0.90 -14.22
C GLN A 185 -9.89 0.09 -13.89
N PHE A 186 -8.73 0.73 -13.85
CA PHE A 186 -7.45 0.11 -13.44
C PHE A 186 -6.84 0.80 -12.23
N THR A 187 -6.01 0.09 -11.48
CA THR A 187 -5.26 0.69 -10.37
C THR A 187 -4.03 1.41 -10.89
N ASN A 188 -3.95 2.73 -10.67
CA ASN A 188 -2.83 3.56 -11.08
C ASN A 188 -1.93 3.94 -9.90
N VAL A 189 -0.61 3.77 -10.04
CA VAL A 189 0.37 3.98 -8.97
C VAL A 189 1.49 4.90 -9.47
N VAL A 190 1.78 5.98 -8.73
CA VAL A 190 2.66 7.07 -9.17
C VAL A 190 3.72 7.38 -8.14
N ALA A 191 4.97 7.53 -8.59
CA ALA A 191 6.09 7.96 -7.75
C ALA A 191 6.05 9.46 -7.44
N LEU A 192 6.44 9.81 -6.22
CA LEU A 192 6.87 11.16 -5.85
C LEU A 192 8.35 11.38 -6.20
N ASN A 193 8.84 12.62 -6.08
CA ASN A 193 10.26 12.91 -6.24
C ASN A 193 11.08 12.36 -5.07
N ASN A 194 12.30 11.94 -5.32
CA ASN A 194 13.26 11.61 -4.28
C ASN A 194 13.69 12.88 -3.54
N GLY A 195 13.86 12.76 -2.22
CA GLY A 195 14.18 13.90 -1.36
C GLY A 195 12.97 14.79 -1.07
N THR A 196 13.07 15.58 0.00
CA THR A 196 12.02 16.51 0.41
C THR A 196 11.89 17.67 -0.58
N GLY A 197 10.67 18.16 -0.78
CA GLY A 197 10.41 19.29 -1.69
C GLY A 197 8.98 19.32 -2.17
N ALA A 198 8.72 20.14 -3.19
CA ALA A 198 7.41 20.30 -3.81
C ALA A 198 6.99 19.02 -4.55
N LEU A 199 5.68 18.83 -4.64
CA LEU A 199 5.08 17.72 -5.38
C LEU A 199 5.33 17.88 -6.89
N PRO A 200 5.60 16.76 -7.62
CA PRO A 200 5.70 16.79 -9.07
C PRO A 200 4.39 17.28 -9.73
N HIS A 201 4.52 18.00 -10.83
CA HIS A 201 3.35 18.49 -11.57
C HIS A 201 2.65 17.40 -12.37
N ILE A 202 3.42 16.48 -12.98
CA ILE A 202 2.85 15.39 -13.78
C ILE A 202 2.52 14.22 -12.87
N TYR A 203 1.24 13.90 -12.74
CA TYR A 203 0.65 12.77 -12.02
C TYR A 203 0.84 12.72 -10.50
N GLY A 204 1.85 13.41 -9.93
CA GLY A 204 2.08 13.45 -8.48
C GLY A 204 0.99 14.15 -7.68
N GLN A 205 0.04 14.80 -8.36
CA GLN A 205 -1.11 15.50 -7.77
C GLN A 205 -2.46 14.98 -8.29
N SER A 206 -2.48 13.81 -8.91
CA SER A 206 -3.69 13.12 -9.39
C SER A 206 -4.62 12.76 -8.23
N TYR A 207 -5.95 12.74 -8.48
CA TYR A 207 -6.97 12.28 -7.54
C TYR A 207 -7.06 10.75 -7.51
N ASN A 208 -7.14 10.13 -8.69
CA ASN A 208 -7.54 8.74 -8.85
C ASN A 208 -6.35 7.77 -8.80
N SER A 209 -5.14 8.28 -8.59
CA SER A 209 -3.93 7.48 -8.43
C SER A 209 -3.62 7.19 -6.97
N ILE A 210 -2.83 6.16 -6.71
CA ILE A 210 -2.13 5.93 -5.45
C ILE A 210 -0.74 6.56 -5.58
N VAL A 211 -0.50 7.67 -4.90
CA VAL A 211 0.77 8.42 -4.95
C VAL A 211 1.68 7.96 -3.82
N VAL A 212 2.89 7.51 -4.17
CA VAL A 212 3.78 6.73 -3.29
C VAL A 212 5.01 7.51 -2.86
N GLY A 213 5.28 7.51 -1.54
CA GLY A 213 6.49 7.98 -0.90
C GLY A 213 7.31 6.85 -0.27
N LEU A 214 8.26 7.21 0.61
CA LEU A 214 9.11 6.33 1.40
C LEU A 214 8.82 6.50 2.90
N SER A 215 8.78 5.42 3.68
CA SER A 215 8.46 5.46 5.11
C SER A 215 9.49 6.23 5.96
N ASN A 216 10.70 6.42 5.44
CA ASN A 216 11.72 7.27 6.06
C ASN A 216 11.54 8.78 5.77
N GLY A 217 10.49 9.18 5.02
CA GLY A 217 10.18 10.56 4.68
C GLY A 217 11.09 11.20 3.61
N ASN A 218 11.99 10.44 2.98
CA ASN A 218 12.90 10.97 1.95
C ASN A 218 12.23 11.04 0.56
N HIS A 219 11.15 11.81 0.47
CA HIS A 219 10.37 12.05 -0.75
C HIS A 219 9.73 13.43 -0.70
N SER A 220 9.31 13.95 -1.85
CA SER A 220 8.50 15.17 -1.93
C SER A 220 7.13 14.94 -1.30
N ARG A 221 6.59 15.96 -0.62
CA ARG A 221 5.35 15.84 0.15
C ARG A 221 4.69 17.19 0.38
N GLY A 222 3.46 17.16 0.81
CA GLY A 222 2.71 18.35 1.18
C GLY A 222 1.34 18.41 0.52
N GLN A 223 0.79 19.61 0.50
CA GLN A 223 -0.50 19.85 -0.14
C GLN A 223 -0.34 20.04 -1.65
N THR A 224 -1.32 19.54 -2.40
CA THR A 224 -1.40 19.78 -3.84
C THR A 224 -1.57 21.27 -4.14
N THR A 225 -1.01 21.71 -5.27
CA THR A 225 -1.01 23.13 -5.70
C THR A 225 -1.71 23.34 -7.04
N ILE A 226 -2.08 22.24 -7.73
CA ILE A 226 -2.76 22.24 -9.00
C ILE A 226 -3.92 21.23 -9.00
N GLY A 227 -4.93 21.46 -9.82
CA GLY A 227 -6.02 20.52 -10.03
C GLY A 227 -6.77 20.14 -8.74
N GLY A 228 -7.11 21.12 -7.89
CA GLY A 228 -7.65 20.89 -6.56
C GLY A 228 -6.56 21.07 -5.50
N VAL A 229 -6.46 22.28 -5.00
CA VAL A 229 -5.45 22.72 -4.03
C VAL A 229 -5.77 22.20 -2.64
N GLY A 230 -4.76 21.77 -1.87
CA GLY A 230 -4.88 21.47 -0.46
C GLY A 230 -4.95 19.99 -0.10
N ARG A 231 -5.05 19.08 -1.08
CA ARG A 231 -5.05 17.63 -0.82
C ARG A 231 -3.68 17.15 -0.32
N THR A 232 -3.68 16.25 0.64
CA THR A 232 -2.44 15.71 1.22
C THR A 232 -1.82 14.62 0.34
N LYS A 233 -0.52 14.71 0.07
CA LYS A 233 0.29 13.67 -0.60
C LYS A 233 1.58 13.42 0.18
N PRO A 234 2.07 12.14 0.22
CA PRO A 234 1.63 10.96 -0.51
C PRO A 234 0.29 10.40 -0.02
N ASP A 235 -0.29 9.47 -0.79
CA ASP A 235 -1.42 8.65 -0.34
C ASP A 235 -0.94 7.51 0.59
N ILE A 236 0.23 6.95 0.32
CA ILE A 236 0.83 5.83 1.05
C ILE A 236 2.36 5.85 0.91
N VAL A 237 3.07 5.17 1.80
CA VAL A 237 4.52 5.00 1.68
C VAL A 237 4.90 3.51 1.60
N ALA A 238 6.05 3.21 1.00
CA ALA A 238 6.67 1.90 1.04
C ALA A 238 7.97 1.94 1.84
N PRO A 239 8.57 0.78 2.22
CA PRO A 239 9.75 0.73 3.09
C PRO A 239 10.89 1.63 2.66
N GLY A 240 11.43 2.40 3.61
CA GLY A 240 12.53 3.33 3.37
C GLY A 240 13.83 2.67 2.90
N ILE A 241 14.00 1.38 3.16
CA ILE A 241 15.15 0.59 2.69
C ILE A 241 15.23 0.50 1.16
N LEU A 242 14.13 0.71 0.45
CA LEU A 242 14.11 0.74 -1.02
C LEU A 242 14.94 1.90 -1.60
N GLY A 243 15.21 2.94 -0.79
CA GLY A 243 16.14 4.02 -1.09
C GLY A 243 15.67 5.04 -2.12
N ALA A 244 14.68 4.72 -2.95
CA ALA A 244 14.12 5.62 -3.95
C ALA A 244 12.62 5.35 -4.16
N THR A 245 11.86 6.42 -4.42
CA THR A 245 10.42 6.34 -4.73
C THR A 245 10.16 5.53 -6.00
N SER A 246 11.10 5.55 -6.97
CA SER A 246 11.04 4.71 -8.17
C SER A 246 11.01 3.21 -7.87
N TYR A 247 11.52 2.77 -6.72
CA TYR A 247 11.48 1.38 -6.26
C TYR A 247 10.34 1.13 -5.26
N ALA A 248 9.92 2.16 -4.54
CA ALA A 248 8.75 2.13 -3.66
C ALA A 248 7.44 1.94 -4.45
N THR A 249 7.31 2.65 -5.56
CA THR A 249 6.10 2.64 -6.40
C THR A 249 5.79 1.24 -6.95
N PRO A 250 6.72 0.48 -7.56
CA PRO A 250 6.42 -0.87 -8.01
C PRO A 250 6.17 -1.87 -6.87
N VAL A 251 6.59 -1.59 -5.63
CA VAL A 251 6.21 -2.40 -4.46
C VAL A 251 4.72 -2.21 -4.13
N VAL A 252 4.18 -1.00 -4.22
CA VAL A 252 2.74 -0.76 -4.09
C VAL A 252 1.98 -1.33 -5.30
N SER A 253 2.51 -1.18 -6.50
CA SER A 253 1.93 -1.75 -7.73
C SER A 253 1.86 -3.27 -7.70
N THR A 254 2.92 -3.96 -7.23
CA THR A 254 2.92 -5.43 -7.12
C THR A 254 2.00 -5.91 -5.98
N THR A 255 1.82 -5.11 -4.92
CA THR A 255 0.80 -5.36 -3.89
C THR A 255 -0.60 -5.31 -4.51
N ALA A 256 -0.93 -4.26 -5.26
CA ALA A 256 -2.19 -4.18 -6.00
C ALA A 256 -2.37 -5.37 -6.96
N THR A 257 -1.32 -5.75 -7.70
CA THR A 257 -1.34 -6.89 -8.63
C THR A 257 -1.64 -8.21 -7.92
N LEU A 258 -1.05 -8.45 -6.75
CA LEU A 258 -1.31 -9.61 -5.91
C LEU A 258 -2.78 -9.62 -5.45
N LEU A 259 -3.30 -8.47 -5.00
CA LEU A 259 -4.68 -8.33 -4.54
C LEU A 259 -5.69 -8.49 -5.69
N HIS A 260 -5.42 -7.97 -6.89
CA HIS A 260 -6.24 -8.21 -8.10
C HIS A 260 -6.32 -9.71 -8.43
N SER A 261 -5.19 -10.43 -8.33
CA SER A 261 -5.15 -11.88 -8.55
C SER A 261 -5.94 -12.63 -7.47
N ALA A 262 -5.84 -12.22 -6.21
CA ALA A 262 -6.62 -12.77 -5.10
C ALA A 262 -8.13 -12.51 -5.30
N ALA A 263 -8.51 -11.27 -5.61
CA ALA A 263 -9.89 -10.88 -5.88
C ALA A 263 -10.49 -11.73 -7.02
N SER A 264 -9.74 -11.95 -8.11
CA SER A 264 -10.15 -12.81 -9.21
C SER A 264 -10.37 -14.25 -8.74
N SER A 265 -9.50 -14.79 -7.88
CA SER A 265 -9.62 -16.16 -7.36
C SER A 265 -10.81 -16.33 -6.39
N PHE A 266 -11.19 -15.26 -5.69
CA PHE A 266 -12.37 -15.22 -4.81
C PHE A 266 -13.68 -14.94 -5.56
N GLY A 267 -13.62 -14.50 -6.82
CA GLY A 267 -14.78 -14.05 -7.58
C GLY A 267 -15.26 -12.64 -7.19
N PHE A 268 -14.43 -11.85 -6.52
CA PHE A 268 -14.72 -10.49 -6.06
C PHE A 268 -14.40 -9.46 -7.15
N ASN A 269 -15.26 -9.35 -8.16
CA ASN A 269 -15.02 -8.46 -9.29
C ASN A 269 -15.00 -6.98 -8.87
N ASP A 270 -15.85 -6.59 -7.93
CA ASP A 270 -15.98 -5.22 -7.46
C ASP A 270 -14.75 -4.74 -6.66
N ALA A 271 -14.02 -5.65 -6.02
CA ALA A 271 -12.74 -5.33 -5.37
C ALA A 271 -11.66 -4.84 -6.34
N ARG A 272 -11.85 -5.09 -7.65
CA ARG A 272 -10.91 -4.68 -8.70
C ARG A 272 -11.14 -3.24 -9.18
N ALA A 273 -12.25 -2.62 -8.80
CA ALA A 273 -12.48 -1.20 -9.05
C ALA A 273 -11.38 -0.35 -8.38
N PRO A 274 -10.87 0.70 -9.04
CA PRO A 274 -9.76 1.50 -8.51
C PRO A 274 -10.07 2.10 -7.13
N GLU A 275 -11.31 2.51 -6.87
CA GLU A 275 -11.76 3.03 -5.59
C GLU A 275 -11.67 1.96 -4.50
N ALA A 276 -12.18 0.75 -4.74
CA ALA A 276 -12.13 -0.34 -3.77
C ALA A 276 -10.68 -0.79 -3.50
N MET A 277 -9.88 -0.99 -4.57
CA MET A 277 -8.49 -1.41 -4.43
C MET A 277 -7.65 -0.39 -3.68
N LYS A 278 -7.83 0.91 -3.98
CA LYS A 278 -7.18 2.01 -3.25
C LYS A 278 -7.59 2.01 -1.78
N ALA A 279 -8.88 1.85 -1.47
CA ALA A 279 -9.38 1.79 -0.10
C ALA A 279 -8.79 0.59 0.67
N ILE A 280 -8.77 -0.61 0.08
CA ILE A 280 -8.23 -1.83 0.70
C ILE A 280 -6.74 -1.68 1.02
N ILE A 281 -5.94 -1.17 0.07
CA ILE A 281 -4.49 -0.96 0.25
C ILE A 281 -4.23 0.09 1.35
N MET A 282 -4.96 1.20 1.33
CA MET A 282 -4.73 2.30 2.28
C MET A 282 -5.29 2.00 3.68
N ALA A 283 -6.43 1.32 3.81
CA ALA A 283 -6.96 0.89 5.10
C ALA A 283 -6.04 -0.14 5.76
N GLY A 284 -5.45 -1.05 4.97
CA GLY A 284 -4.50 -2.06 5.44
C GLY A 284 -3.13 -1.52 5.83
N ALA A 285 -2.79 -0.27 5.47
CA ALA A 285 -1.47 0.30 5.72
C ALA A 285 -1.08 0.31 7.21
N ASP A 286 0.17 -0.05 7.50
CA ASP A 286 0.72 -0.06 8.86
C ASP A 286 1.16 1.34 9.31
N LYS A 287 0.51 1.86 10.36
CA LYS A 287 0.85 3.14 10.99
C LYS A 287 1.97 2.99 12.02
N THR A 288 2.24 1.76 12.49
CA THR A 288 3.30 1.52 13.49
C THR A 288 4.70 1.57 12.87
N ALA A 289 4.81 1.29 11.57
CA ALA A 289 6.04 1.48 10.80
C ALA A 289 6.46 2.95 10.64
N VAL A 290 5.57 3.89 10.95
CA VAL A 290 5.77 5.35 10.89
C VAL A 290 5.30 5.98 12.20
N PRO A 291 6.10 5.92 13.28
CA PRO A 291 5.67 6.23 14.64
C PRO A 291 5.11 7.63 14.88
N SER A 292 5.43 8.60 14.02
CA SER A 292 4.91 9.97 14.08
C SER A 292 3.61 10.16 13.30
N TRP A 293 2.99 9.08 12.82
CA TRP A 293 1.77 9.14 12.03
C TRP A 293 0.63 9.83 12.77
N SER A 294 -0.04 10.76 12.09
CA SER A 294 -1.18 11.50 12.63
C SER A 294 -2.13 11.97 11.53
N ASN A 295 -3.41 12.04 11.85
CA ASN A 295 -4.42 12.67 11.02
C ASN A 295 -5.31 13.59 11.86
N THR A 296 -6.23 14.32 11.22
CA THR A 296 -7.28 15.11 11.85
C THR A 296 -8.60 14.88 11.12
N SER A 297 -9.70 15.35 11.67
CA SER A 297 -11.01 15.24 11.02
C SER A 297 -11.11 15.98 9.67
N THR A 298 -10.22 16.92 9.38
CA THR A 298 -10.19 17.68 8.12
C THR A 298 -8.95 17.41 7.26
N ARG A 299 -8.03 16.57 7.75
CA ARG A 299 -6.86 16.06 7.03
C ARG A 299 -6.79 14.56 7.27
N PRO A 300 -7.39 13.75 6.41
CA PRO A 300 -7.55 12.31 6.63
C PRO A 300 -6.24 11.52 6.59
N LEU A 301 -5.20 12.06 5.95
CA LEU A 301 -3.91 11.42 5.76
C LEU A 301 -2.81 12.12 6.56
N ASP A 302 -1.80 11.37 6.97
CA ASP A 302 -0.58 11.95 7.53
C ASP A 302 0.19 12.73 6.47
N SER A 303 0.71 13.90 6.83
CA SER A 303 1.37 14.83 5.89
C SER A 303 2.69 14.33 5.31
N VAL A 304 3.28 13.28 5.90
CA VAL A 304 4.55 12.68 5.46
C VAL A 304 4.33 11.29 4.88
N SER A 305 3.49 10.48 5.53
CA SER A 305 3.36 9.05 5.24
C SER A 305 1.98 8.63 4.72
N GLY A 306 1.09 9.59 4.44
CA GLY A 306 -0.23 9.29 3.89
C GLY A 306 -1.05 8.39 4.81
N ALA A 307 -1.55 7.28 4.31
CA ALA A 307 -2.28 6.29 5.10
C ALA A 307 -1.37 5.44 6.01
N GLY A 308 -0.05 5.48 5.85
CA GLY A 308 0.93 4.64 6.53
C GLY A 308 1.83 3.88 5.55
N GLN A 309 2.60 2.90 6.04
CA GLN A 309 3.40 2.02 5.17
C GLN A 309 2.52 0.91 4.59
N VAL A 310 2.66 0.65 3.30
CA VAL A 310 1.94 -0.46 2.65
C VAL A 310 2.19 -1.77 3.40
N ASP A 311 1.09 -2.49 3.67
CA ASP A 311 1.11 -3.80 4.32
C ASP A 311 0.20 -4.76 3.53
N VAL A 312 0.83 -5.71 2.86
CA VAL A 312 0.12 -6.66 2.00
C VAL A 312 -0.64 -7.71 2.81
N TYR A 313 -0.19 -8.04 4.01
CA TYR A 313 -0.89 -8.97 4.89
C TYR A 313 -2.23 -8.41 5.33
N ASN A 314 -2.23 -7.20 5.89
CA ASN A 314 -3.46 -6.54 6.32
C ASN A 314 -4.43 -6.30 5.15
N SER A 315 -3.91 -5.82 4.01
CA SER A 315 -4.70 -5.58 2.80
C SER A 315 -5.33 -6.86 2.26
N TYR A 316 -4.58 -7.97 2.25
CA TYR A 316 -5.10 -9.27 1.86
C TYR A 316 -6.19 -9.77 2.81
N ARG A 317 -5.99 -9.65 4.14
CA ARG A 317 -6.98 -10.08 5.13
C ARG A 317 -8.26 -9.23 5.11
N ILE A 318 -8.17 -7.95 4.74
CA ILE A 318 -9.33 -7.10 4.47
C ILE A 318 -10.07 -7.60 3.23
N LEU A 319 -9.36 -7.84 2.12
CA LEU A 319 -9.93 -8.36 0.88
C LEU A 319 -10.59 -9.72 1.08
N GLU A 320 -9.88 -10.66 1.73
CA GLU A 320 -10.34 -12.04 1.98
C GLU A 320 -11.62 -12.09 2.84
N ALA A 321 -11.80 -11.13 3.73
CA ALA A 321 -12.99 -11.05 4.61
C ALA A 321 -14.29 -10.85 3.84
N GLY A 322 -14.24 -10.33 2.61
CA GLY A 322 -15.38 -10.21 1.72
C GLY A 322 -16.00 -8.82 1.68
N GLN A 323 -16.95 -8.68 0.77
CA GLN A 323 -17.75 -7.48 0.58
C GLN A 323 -18.94 -7.47 1.54
N PHE A 324 -19.20 -6.32 2.12
CA PHE A 324 -20.36 -6.05 2.97
C PHE A 324 -21.03 -4.78 2.48
N ASP A 325 -22.15 -4.95 1.79
CA ASP A 325 -22.87 -3.83 1.16
C ASP A 325 -23.40 -2.83 2.20
N GLY A 326 -23.18 -1.56 1.96
CA GLY A 326 -23.76 -0.49 2.75
C GLY A 326 -25.29 -0.48 2.66
N SER A 327 -25.95 -0.24 3.79
CA SER A 327 -27.41 -0.18 3.88
C SER A 327 -27.89 1.24 4.07
N THR A 328 -29.05 1.58 3.51
CA THR A 328 -29.74 2.84 3.80
C THR A 328 -30.43 2.86 5.18
N SER A 329 -30.40 1.74 5.90
CA SER A 329 -30.91 1.61 7.27
C SER A 329 -29.77 1.36 8.24
N PHE A 330 -29.70 2.15 9.31
CA PHE A 330 -28.75 1.92 10.42
C PHE A 330 -29.05 0.65 11.25
N THR A 331 -30.18 -0.02 11.01
CA THR A 331 -30.54 -1.30 11.67
C THR A 331 -30.05 -2.51 10.87
N VAL A 332 -29.13 -2.32 9.94
CA VAL A 332 -28.50 -3.39 9.16
C VAL A 332 -27.79 -4.41 10.07
N SER A 333 -27.66 -5.64 9.60
CA SER A 333 -26.90 -6.70 10.28
C SER A 333 -25.43 -6.29 10.46
N ASP A 334 -24.79 -6.84 11.50
CA ASP A 334 -23.38 -6.54 11.76
C ASP A 334 -22.48 -7.08 10.67
N SER A 335 -21.54 -6.26 10.24
CA SER A 335 -20.42 -6.63 9.35
C SER A 335 -19.31 -7.31 10.15
N ALA A 336 -18.45 -8.08 9.49
CA ALA A 336 -17.24 -8.58 10.11
C ALA A 336 -16.29 -7.44 10.50
N LEU A 337 -15.38 -7.70 11.44
CA LEU A 337 -14.37 -6.73 11.90
C LEU A 337 -13.32 -6.39 10.83
N LYS A 338 -13.30 -7.12 9.72
CA LYS A 338 -12.57 -6.78 8.50
C LYS A 338 -13.51 -6.92 7.31
N GLY A 339 -13.32 -6.08 6.31
CA GLY A 339 -14.13 -6.14 5.10
C GLY A 339 -13.94 -4.91 4.23
N TRP A 340 -14.67 -4.91 3.15
CA TRP A 340 -14.69 -3.83 2.18
C TRP A 340 -16.06 -3.75 1.51
N ASP A 341 -16.30 -2.63 0.82
CA ASP A 341 -17.45 -2.47 -0.06
C ASP A 341 -17.06 -1.58 -1.26
N PHE A 342 -17.74 -1.81 -2.37
CA PHE A 342 -17.73 -0.96 -3.55
C PHE A 342 -19.17 -0.74 -3.98
N GLY A 343 -19.61 0.51 -3.95
CA GLY A 343 -21.00 0.84 -4.20
C GLY A 343 -21.19 2.23 -4.80
N GLU A 344 -22.44 2.61 -4.90
CA GLU A 344 -22.87 3.95 -5.27
C GLU A 344 -23.63 4.58 -4.11
N ILE A 345 -23.39 5.86 -3.86
CA ILE A 345 -24.14 6.68 -2.91
C ILE A 345 -24.80 7.82 -3.65
N ASN A 346 -26.11 8.03 -3.41
CA ASN A 346 -26.83 9.16 -3.98
C ASN A 346 -26.70 10.38 -3.06
N ALA A 347 -26.73 11.55 -3.66
CA ALA A 347 -26.78 12.81 -2.91
C ALA A 347 -27.92 12.80 -1.88
N SER A 348 -27.64 13.28 -0.68
CA SER A 348 -28.59 13.32 0.44
C SER A 348 -29.02 11.94 0.98
N GLN A 349 -28.35 10.86 0.60
CA GLN A 349 -28.55 9.52 1.15
C GLN A 349 -27.38 9.16 2.08
N ASP A 350 -27.67 8.43 3.12
CA ASP A 350 -26.65 7.85 4.01
C ASP A 350 -26.55 6.35 3.78
N LEU A 351 -25.34 5.81 3.90
CA LEU A 351 -25.09 4.38 3.97
C LEU A 351 -24.49 4.01 5.33
N PHE A 352 -24.87 2.84 5.82
CA PHE A 352 -24.52 2.38 7.17
C PHE A 352 -23.94 0.96 7.15
N TRP A 353 -22.97 0.72 8.05
CA TRP A 353 -22.42 -0.59 8.42
C TRP A 353 -22.38 -0.65 9.94
N ASN A 354 -22.74 -1.79 10.53
CA ASN A 354 -22.67 -2.00 11.96
C ASN A 354 -21.55 -2.97 12.32
N PHE A 355 -20.94 -2.76 13.46
CA PHE A 355 -19.88 -3.63 14.03
C PHE A 355 -20.22 -3.92 15.48
N ASP A 356 -20.17 -5.20 15.88
CA ASP A 356 -20.28 -5.61 17.28
C ASP A 356 -18.91 -6.13 17.76
N THR A 357 -18.37 -5.47 18.78
CA THR A 357 -17.09 -5.82 19.39
C THR A 357 -17.32 -6.33 20.79
N GLN A 358 -17.24 -7.64 20.98
CA GLN A 358 -17.40 -8.29 22.29
C GLN A 358 -16.29 -7.89 23.28
N ALA A 359 -15.11 -7.57 22.77
CA ALA A 359 -13.97 -7.01 23.50
C ALA A 359 -13.71 -5.57 23.03
N GLY A 360 -12.93 -4.81 23.78
CA GLY A 360 -12.47 -3.48 23.34
C GLY A 360 -11.73 -3.54 21.99
N ILE A 361 -11.72 -2.43 21.28
CA ILE A 361 -10.99 -2.28 20.02
C ILE A 361 -9.61 -1.71 20.35
N ASP A 362 -8.55 -2.46 20.02
CA ASP A 362 -7.18 -1.96 20.10
C ASP A 362 -6.92 -0.92 19.00
N THR A 363 -7.20 -1.28 17.76
CA THR A 363 -7.08 -0.37 16.60
C THR A 363 -8.22 -0.59 15.61
N ALA A 364 -8.66 0.50 14.98
CA ALA A 364 -9.56 0.46 13.84
C ALA A 364 -9.05 1.42 12.76
N SER A 365 -8.84 0.91 11.55
CA SER A 365 -8.53 1.70 10.36
C SER A 365 -9.70 1.54 9.38
N ILE A 366 -10.45 2.60 9.16
CA ILE A 366 -11.64 2.63 8.29
C ILE A 366 -11.42 3.75 7.28
N LEU A 367 -11.40 3.43 6.00
CA LEU A 367 -11.02 4.37 4.95
C LEU A 367 -11.95 4.24 3.75
N VAL A 368 -12.46 5.37 3.26
CA VAL A 368 -13.24 5.48 2.03
C VAL A 368 -12.50 6.31 1.00
N THR A 369 -12.59 5.93 -0.26
CA THR A 369 -12.06 6.69 -1.40
C THR A 369 -13.10 6.76 -2.51
N TRP A 370 -13.01 7.80 -3.33
CA TRP A 370 -13.83 7.99 -4.52
C TRP A 370 -13.04 8.69 -5.60
N ASN A 371 -13.49 8.57 -6.84
CA ASN A 371 -12.79 9.14 -7.97
C ASN A 371 -13.32 10.52 -8.33
N ALA A 372 -12.42 11.38 -8.80
CA ALA A 372 -12.77 12.57 -9.56
C ALA A 372 -13.20 12.17 -10.98
N ASP A 373 -14.23 12.81 -11.49
CA ASP A 373 -14.75 12.55 -12.82
C ASP A 373 -14.55 13.77 -13.73
N TYR A 374 -14.16 13.50 -14.98
CA TYR A 374 -13.91 14.49 -16.03
C TYR A 374 -14.63 14.12 -17.35
N ALA A 375 -15.67 13.30 -17.27
CA ALA A 375 -16.45 12.94 -18.45
C ALA A 375 -17.53 13.97 -18.74
N ASP A 376 -17.68 14.36 -20.02
CA ASP A 376 -18.85 15.09 -20.51
C ASP A 376 -20.08 14.16 -20.54
N ALA A 377 -21.23 14.71 -20.96
CA ALA A 377 -22.47 13.93 -21.07
C ALA A 377 -22.42 12.79 -22.12
N ASN A 378 -21.40 12.77 -22.99
CA ASN A 378 -21.19 11.73 -24.00
C ASN A 378 -20.09 10.76 -23.60
N GLY A 379 -19.51 10.91 -22.39
CA GLY A 379 -18.42 10.07 -21.87
C GLY A 379 -17.04 10.42 -22.45
N ASN A 380 -16.87 11.61 -23.06
CA ASN A 380 -15.56 12.08 -23.53
C ASN A 380 -14.85 12.91 -22.45
N PHE A 381 -13.53 12.97 -22.55
CA PHE A 381 -12.74 13.82 -21.66
C PHE A 381 -13.11 15.29 -21.82
N SER A 382 -13.40 15.94 -20.71
CA SER A 382 -13.65 17.37 -20.63
C SER A 382 -13.14 17.95 -19.33
N LEU A 383 -12.17 18.84 -19.43
CA LEU A 383 -11.60 19.51 -18.26
C LEU A 383 -12.61 20.41 -17.54
N SER A 384 -13.59 20.95 -18.27
CA SER A 384 -14.65 21.82 -17.74
C SER A 384 -15.76 21.06 -17.01
N ASP A 385 -15.90 19.76 -17.26
CA ASP A 385 -16.93 18.90 -16.64
C ASP A 385 -16.44 18.22 -15.36
N PHE A 386 -15.42 18.77 -14.72
CA PHE A 386 -14.88 18.27 -13.45
C PHE A 386 -15.96 18.15 -12.38
N ARG A 387 -16.07 16.95 -11.80
CA ARG A 387 -16.94 16.64 -10.67
C ARG A 387 -16.18 15.87 -9.61
N LEU A 388 -16.35 16.29 -8.37
CA LEU A 388 -15.85 15.61 -7.20
C LEU A 388 -16.89 15.68 -6.10
N ALA A 389 -17.35 14.53 -5.62
CA ALA A 389 -18.18 14.46 -4.44
C ALA A 389 -17.40 14.91 -3.19
N ASN A 390 -18.10 15.51 -2.23
CA ASN A 390 -17.59 15.69 -0.88
C ASN A 390 -18.28 14.66 0.00
N MET A 391 -17.51 13.66 0.44
CA MET A 391 -18.01 12.60 1.30
C MET A 391 -17.60 12.86 2.75
N ARG A 392 -18.42 12.39 3.68
CA ARG A 392 -18.15 12.45 5.12
C ARG A 392 -18.29 11.06 5.72
N LEU A 393 -17.28 10.63 6.46
CA LEU A 393 -17.23 9.34 7.15
C LEU A 393 -17.36 9.59 8.66
N SER A 394 -18.31 8.93 9.35
CA SER A 394 -18.48 9.11 10.80
C SER A 394 -18.79 7.78 11.49
N LEU A 395 -18.32 7.66 12.74
CA LEU A 395 -18.60 6.53 13.63
C LEU A 395 -19.51 6.97 14.75
N HIS A 396 -20.57 6.22 14.98
CA HIS A 396 -21.58 6.48 15.98
C HIS A 396 -21.69 5.33 16.98
N SER A 397 -22.12 5.61 18.20
CA SER A 397 -22.60 4.58 19.12
C SER A 397 -23.90 3.97 18.59
N TYR A 398 -24.13 2.70 18.88
CA TYR A 398 -25.37 2.01 18.49
C TYR A 398 -26.32 1.90 19.68
N ASN A 399 -27.56 2.40 19.51
CA ASN A 399 -28.60 2.42 20.56
C ASN A 399 -29.82 1.54 20.21
N GLY A 400 -29.68 0.54 19.34
CA GLY A 400 -30.77 -0.35 18.94
C GLY A 400 -31.71 0.29 17.92
N ASN A 401 -32.64 1.14 18.36
CA ASN A 401 -33.66 1.71 17.47
C ASN A 401 -33.37 3.14 16.98
N THR A 402 -32.26 3.74 17.39
CA THR A 402 -31.85 5.08 16.98
C THR A 402 -30.36 5.09 16.70
N LEU A 403 -29.96 5.86 15.69
CA LEU A 403 -28.55 6.19 15.49
C LEU A 403 -28.07 6.95 16.74
N GLY A 404 -27.04 6.42 17.39
CA GLY A 404 -26.50 7.01 18.61
C GLY A 404 -25.66 8.25 18.36
N ASN A 405 -24.97 8.72 19.40
CA ASN A 405 -24.11 9.89 19.31
C ASN A 405 -22.96 9.66 18.33
N GLU A 406 -22.62 10.69 17.57
CA GLU A 406 -21.40 10.72 16.79
C GLU A 406 -20.19 10.77 17.72
N LEU A 407 -19.27 9.82 17.54
CA LEU A 407 -18.07 9.68 18.37
C LEU A 407 -16.84 10.25 17.65
N PHE A 408 -16.72 9.96 16.35
CA PHE A 408 -15.61 10.37 15.50
C PHE A 408 -16.10 10.65 14.09
N PHE A 409 -15.40 11.54 13.38
CA PHE A 409 -15.66 11.80 11.97
C PHE A 409 -14.39 12.21 11.22
N SER A 410 -14.43 12.05 9.90
CA SER A 410 -13.48 12.56 8.92
C SER A 410 -14.27 13.27 7.82
N ASP A 411 -13.92 14.54 7.53
CA ASP A 411 -14.68 15.45 6.68
C ASP A 411 -13.74 16.49 6.06
N SER A 412 -12.99 16.05 5.05
CA SER A 412 -12.10 16.92 4.29
C SER A 412 -12.86 17.54 3.11
N LEU A 413 -12.77 18.84 2.96
CA LEU A 413 -13.40 19.55 1.84
C LEU A 413 -12.60 19.50 0.53
N VAL A 414 -11.42 18.90 0.54
CA VAL A 414 -10.49 18.93 -0.61
C VAL A 414 -9.98 17.55 -1.03
N ASP A 415 -9.87 16.60 -0.09
CA ASP A 415 -9.39 15.26 -0.38
C ASP A 415 -10.52 14.39 -1.00
N ASN A 416 -10.17 13.37 -1.75
CA ASN A 416 -11.07 12.31 -2.23
C ASN A 416 -10.83 11.01 -1.44
N VAL A 417 -10.57 11.19 -0.16
CA VAL A 417 -10.35 10.14 0.84
C VAL A 417 -10.81 10.64 2.19
N GLU A 418 -11.51 9.78 2.95
CA GLU A 418 -11.75 9.99 4.38
C GLU A 418 -11.24 8.81 5.17
N HIS A 419 -10.67 9.06 6.36
CA HIS A 419 -9.97 8.04 7.13
C HIS A 419 -10.20 8.24 8.63
N LEU A 420 -10.81 7.25 9.25
CA LEU A 420 -10.88 7.10 10.71
C LEU A 420 -9.81 6.11 11.15
N TYR A 421 -8.85 6.57 11.93
CA TYR A 421 -7.90 5.71 12.62
C TYR A 421 -8.08 5.88 14.13
N LEU A 422 -8.60 4.86 14.77
CA LEU A 422 -9.06 4.90 16.15
C LEU A 422 -8.26 3.90 16.98
N ARG A 423 -8.05 4.23 18.26
CA ARG A 423 -7.35 3.38 19.23
C ARG A 423 -8.13 3.31 20.53
N ASN A 424 -8.04 2.17 21.20
CA ASN A 424 -8.57 1.98 22.56
C ASN A 424 -10.06 2.36 22.70
N LEU A 425 -10.90 1.84 21.81
CA LEU A 425 -12.35 1.96 21.96
C LEU A 425 -12.87 0.86 22.89
N ASP A 426 -13.88 1.21 23.70
CA ASP A 426 -14.55 0.25 24.57
C ASP A 426 -15.25 -0.87 23.78
N ALA A 427 -15.54 -1.98 24.46
CA ALA A 427 -16.41 -3.01 23.90
C ALA A 427 -17.81 -2.42 23.66
N GLY A 428 -18.43 -2.77 22.54
CA GLY A 428 -19.74 -2.26 22.20
C GLY A 428 -20.11 -2.43 20.75
N ARG A 429 -21.29 -1.99 20.42
CA ARG A 429 -21.78 -1.97 19.04
C ARG A 429 -21.70 -0.56 18.49
N TYR A 430 -21.19 -0.43 17.28
CA TYR A 430 -20.93 0.83 16.58
C TYR A 430 -21.60 0.84 15.23
N THR A 431 -22.00 2.02 14.77
CA THR A 431 -22.54 2.25 13.43
C THR A 431 -21.61 3.20 12.67
N LEU A 432 -21.09 2.75 11.55
CA LEU A 432 -20.39 3.59 10.59
C LEU A 432 -21.41 4.22 9.65
N ARG A 433 -21.27 5.50 9.36
CA ARG A 433 -22.10 6.25 8.42
C ARG A 433 -21.23 6.91 7.37
N LEU A 434 -21.62 6.76 6.10
CA LEU A 434 -21.08 7.49 4.95
C LEU A 434 -22.20 8.37 4.39
N SER A 435 -21.90 9.65 4.15
CA SER A 435 -22.79 10.60 3.48
C SER A 435 -22.05 11.28 2.32
N SER A 436 -22.78 11.76 1.32
CA SER A 436 -22.23 12.46 0.15
C SER A 436 -23.13 13.62 -0.26
N ASN A 437 -22.51 14.67 -0.81
CA ASN A 437 -23.24 15.82 -1.39
C ASN A 437 -23.60 15.64 -2.86
N LEU A 438 -23.01 14.65 -3.56
CA LEU A 438 -23.26 14.32 -4.96
C LEU A 438 -23.38 12.80 -5.11
N ASP A 439 -24.08 12.37 -6.18
CA ASP A 439 -24.05 10.97 -6.60
C ASP A 439 -22.63 10.58 -7.00
N SER A 440 -22.12 9.48 -6.41
CA SER A 440 -20.76 9.03 -6.67
C SER A 440 -20.60 7.55 -6.38
N LYS A 441 -19.67 6.90 -7.10
CA LYS A 441 -19.11 5.60 -6.71
C LYS A 441 -18.09 5.80 -5.58
N PHE A 442 -17.95 4.80 -4.74
CA PHE A 442 -16.98 4.80 -3.66
C PHE A 442 -16.42 3.39 -3.43
N GLY A 443 -15.20 3.32 -2.90
CA GLY A 443 -14.66 2.12 -2.28
C GLY A 443 -14.41 2.41 -0.80
N ILE A 444 -14.89 1.55 0.09
CA ILE A 444 -14.62 1.62 1.52
C ILE A 444 -14.01 0.32 2.00
N ALA A 445 -13.07 0.40 2.93
CA ALA A 445 -12.44 -0.77 3.52
C ALA A 445 -12.13 -0.53 5.00
N TRP A 446 -12.13 -1.62 5.77
CA TRP A 446 -11.84 -1.53 7.20
C TRP A 446 -11.10 -2.75 7.73
N GLY A 447 -10.22 -2.49 8.70
CA GLY A 447 -9.58 -3.49 9.54
C GLY A 447 -9.69 -3.07 10.99
N ILE A 448 -10.46 -3.83 11.77
CA ILE A 448 -10.68 -3.62 13.20
C ILE A 448 -9.97 -4.76 13.94
N THR A 449 -9.08 -4.43 14.87
CA THR A 449 -8.36 -5.38 15.71
C THR A 449 -8.92 -5.28 17.12
N ALA A 450 -9.51 -6.37 17.61
CA ALA A 450 -9.99 -6.45 18.99
C ALA A 450 -8.82 -6.68 19.95
N VAL A 451 -8.96 -6.16 21.16
CA VAL A 451 -8.05 -6.48 22.26
C VAL A 451 -8.14 -7.98 22.53
N PRO A 452 -7.03 -8.74 22.49
CA PRO A 452 -7.07 -10.17 22.78
C PRO A 452 -7.63 -10.41 24.18
N GLU A 453 -8.64 -11.27 24.31
CA GLU A 453 -9.08 -11.70 25.62
C GLU A 453 -7.91 -12.36 26.37
N PRO A 454 -7.71 -12.09 27.66
CA PRO A 454 -6.69 -12.77 28.43
C PRO A 454 -6.98 -14.28 28.39
N SER A 455 -6.20 -15.01 27.61
CA SER A 455 -6.41 -16.45 27.47
C SER A 455 -6.37 -17.10 28.86
N THR A 456 -7.46 -17.72 29.28
CA THR A 456 -7.58 -18.47 30.55
C THR A 456 -6.48 -19.52 30.69
N PHE A 457 -5.90 -19.98 29.60
CA PHE A 457 -4.75 -20.88 29.55
C PHE A 457 -3.44 -20.24 30.04
N VAL A 458 -3.21 -18.94 29.83
CA VAL A 458 -2.01 -18.26 30.36
C VAL A 458 -2.14 -18.06 31.87
N LEU A 459 -3.35 -17.78 32.38
CA LEU A 459 -3.61 -17.70 33.83
C LEU A 459 -3.46 -19.07 34.49
N LEU A 460 -3.98 -20.14 33.92
CA LEU A 460 -3.82 -21.50 34.39
C LEU A 460 -2.34 -21.97 34.33
N GLY A 461 -1.63 -21.63 33.24
CA GLY A 461 -0.20 -21.91 33.11
C GLY A 461 0.65 -21.18 34.15
N SER A 462 0.31 -19.92 34.45
CA SER A 462 0.98 -19.12 35.47
C SER A 462 0.71 -19.65 36.90
N ILE A 463 -0.52 -20.08 37.19
CA ILE A 463 -0.90 -20.66 38.50
C ILE A 463 -0.26 -22.03 38.68
N VAL A 464 -0.22 -22.88 37.65
CA VAL A 464 0.43 -24.17 37.66
C VAL A 464 1.95 -24.01 37.77
N GLY A 465 2.55 -23.06 37.04
CA GLY A 465 3.98 -22.74 37.14
C GLY A 465 4.39 -22.23 38.50
N LEU A 466 3.58 -21.36 39.14
CA LEU A 466 3.82 -20.89 40.53
C LEU A 466 3.67 -22.00 41.58
N THR A 467 2.74 -22.95 41.40
CA THR A 467 2.59 -24.10 42.28
C THR A 467 3.75 -25.10 42.13
N PHE A 468 4.29 -25.31 40.93
CA PHE A 468 5.50 -26.12 40.71
C PHE A 468 6.77 -25.45 41.25
N LEU A 469 6.93 -24.13 41.12
CA LEU A 469 8.02 -23.37 41.70
C LEU A 469 7.96 -23.40 43.25
N ARG A 470 6.81 -23.24 43.88
CA ARG A 470 6.64 -23.38 45.34
C ARG A 470 6.99 -24.79 45.83
N ARG A 471 6.60 -25.86 45.13
CA ARG A 471 6.98 -27.23 45.49
C ARG A 471 8.48 -27.49 45.36
N ARG A 472 9.18 -26.94 44.38
CA ARG A 472 10.63 -27.05 44.23
C ARG A 472 11.40 -26.29 45.34
N PHE A 473 10.89 -25.16 45.80
CA PHE A 473 11.49 -24.40 46.89
C PHE A 473 11.29 -25.12 48.25
N CYS A 474 10.13 -25.70 48.53
CA CYS A 474 9.90 -26.47 49.74
C CYS A 474 10.74 -27.75 49.80
N CYS A 475 10.98 -28.44 48.69
CA CYS A 475 11.85 -29.65 48.70
C CYS A 475 13.35 -29.32 48.87
N LYS A 476 13.82 -28.11 48.50
CA LYS A 476 15.23 -27.72 48.74
C LYS A 476 15.51 -27.27 50.16
N VAL A 477 14.54 -26.77 50.91
CA VAL A 477 14.70 -26.36 52.30
C VAL A 477 14.78 -27.58 53.25
N GLN A 478 14.18 -28.72 52.90
CA GLN A 478 14.29 -29.96 53.70
C GLN A 478 15.57 -30.76 53.45
N ALA A 479 16.33 -30.48 52.38
CA ALA A 479 17.60 -31.19 52.07
C ALA A 479 18.85 -30.54 52.69
N VAL A 480 18.76 -29.39 53.35
CA VAL A 480 19.90 -28.66 53.92
C VAL A 480 20.05 -28.88 55.42
N GLN A 481 19.15 -29.63 56.09
CA GLN A 481 19.26 -29.90 57.57
C GLN A 481 19.92 -31.21 57.96
N SER A 482 20.63 -31.92 57.06
CA SER A 482 21.30 -33.20 57.44
C SER A 482 22.73 -33.33 56.90
N LEU A 483 23.59 -32.33 57.14
CA LEU A 483 25.06 -32.53 57.04
C LEU A 483 25.77 -31.66 58.07
N GLN A 484 26.04 -32.28 59.21
CA GLN A 484 26.96 -31.79 60.22
C GLN A 484 28.40 -32.17 59.86
N LEU A 485 29.27 -31.20 60.08
CA LEU A 485 30.72 -31.14 60.05
C LEU A 485 31.49 -32.36 60.67
N PRO A 486 32.82 -32.58 60.39
CA PRO A 486 33.83 -31.73 61.05
C PRO A 486 35.12 -31.46 60.23
N GLY A 487 35.94 -30.50 60.75
CA GLY A 487 37.39 -30.47 60.53
C GLY A 487 37.99 -29.16 60.04
N SER A 488 38.48 -28.40 61.01
CA SER A 488 39.35 -27.25 60.92
C SER A 488 40.61 -27.42 60.05
N HIS A 489 41.04 -26.37 59.36
CA HIS A 489 42.41 -25.83 59.42
C HIS A 489 42.51 -24.45 58.82
N SER A 490 43.07 -23.57 59.63
CA SER A 490 43.49 -22.21 59.30
C SER A 490 44.64 -22.19 58.27
N LEU A 491 44.72 -21.16 57.48
CA LEU A 491 45.98 -20.43 57.22
C LEU A 491 45.68 -19.08 56.54
N ASP A 492 46.39 -18.13 57.13
CA ASP A 492 46.44 -16.68 56.84
C ASP A 492 47.10 -16.36 55.49
N VAL A 493 47.00 -15.09 55.22
CA VAL A 493 47.96 -14.14 54.69
C VAL A 493 47.73 -13.51 53.29
N ASP A 494 47.54 -12.21 53.42
CA ASP A 494 48.05 -11.03 52.67
C ASP A 494 47.73 -10.77 51.20
N SER A 495 47.08 -9.68 51.11
CA SER A 495 47.41 -8.31 50.51
C SER A 495 48.00 -8.22 49.11
N ALA A 496 47.50 -7.21 48.49
CA ALA A 496 48.13 -6.19 47.65
C ALA A 496 47.73 -6.17 46.17
N ALA A 497 47.34 -4.95 45.89
CA ALA A 497 47.28 -4.18 44.67
C ALA A 497 46.05 -4.33 43.77
#